data_54ef7c99cc12c6b5cf151f3e8dbcbfa3
#
_entry.id   54ef7c99cc12c6b5cf151f3e8dbcbfa3
#
_cell.length_a   1.000
_cell.length_b   1.000
_cell.length_c   1.000
_cell.angle_alpha   90.00
_cell.angle_beta   90.00
_cell.angle_gamma   90.00
#
_symmetry.space_group_name_H-M   'P 1'
#
loop_
_entity.id
_entity.type
_entity.pdbx_description
1 polymer ?
#
loop_
_entity_poly.entity_id
_entity_poly.type
_entity_poly.pdbx_seq_one_letter_code
_entity_poly.pdbx_strand_id
1 'polypeptide(L)'
;AAIIGGVWYWRSSEQRRESHQLHQDALTACTEAVGQNSTAQKALAKALADAKSAQSITADQVADGATVDALKKAIAAVKNVEAVECKTSASTSDLKEYAKTATSQTKTAKKNATAITAAAKAVTDSKNAKDQANAQQALQGKIAEAQTLLDNSLYAVDDNSTRVTLESDIANANTVLSQQGT
;
A
#
# COMPACT_ATOMS: atom_id res chain seq x y z
N ALA A 1 -14.67 -69.26 -22.08
CA ALA A 1 -15.32 -68.37 -21.05
C ALA A 1 -14.32 -67.59 -20.15
N ALA A 2 -13.00 -67.62 -20.46
CA ALA A 2 -11.97 -66.99 -19.58
C ALA A 2 -11.51 -65.57 -20.01
N ILE A 3 -11.97 -65.03 -21.13
CA ILE A 3 -11.49 -63.75 -21.68
C ILE A 3 -12.26 -62.54 -21.14
N ILE A 4 -13.47 -62.72 -20.64
CA ILE A 4 -14.33 -61.62 -20.16
C ILE A 4 -13.85 -61.11 -18.78
N GLY A 5 -13.23 -61.94 -17.96
CA GLY A 5 -12.72 -61.55 -16.64
C GLY A 5 -11.48 -60.65 -16.67
N GLY A 6 -10.60 -60.84 -17.69
CA GLY A 6 -9.36 -60.08 -17.82
C GLY A 6 -9.55 -58.63 -18.21
N VAL A 7 -10.49 -58.36 -19.11
CA VAL A 7 -10.80 -57.00 -19.58
C VAL A 7 -11.46 -56.14 -18.48
N TRP A 8 -12.32 -56.78 -17.65
CA TRP A 8 -12.96 -56.11 -16.49
C TRP A 8 -11.94 -55.71 -15.40
N TYR A 9 -11.00 -56.59 -15.10
CA TYR A 9 -9.96 -56.36 -14.11
C TYR A 9 -8.99 -55.25 -14.57
N TRP A 10 -8.62 -55.27 -15.86
CA TRP A 10 -7.74 -54.25 -16.46
C TRP A 10 -8.39 -52.84 -16.41
N ARG A 11 -9.65 -52.74 -16.82
CA ARG A 11 -10.40 -51.50 -16.87
C ARG A 11 -10.64 -50.91 -15.47
N SER A 12 -10.86 -51.75 -14.45
CA SER A 12 -11.05 -51.31 -13.07
C SER A 12 -9.73 -50.86 -12.41
N SER A 13 -8.59 -51.38 -12.87
CA SER A 13 -7.28 -50.95 -12.34
C SER A 13 -6.81 -49.62 -12.95
N GLU A 14 -7.12 -49.37 -14.22
CA GLU A 14 -6.87 -48.06 -14.86
C GLU A 14 -7.74 -46.95 -14.23
N GLN A 15 -9.02 -47.16 -14.06
CA GLN A 15 -9.91 -46.19 -13.39
C GLN A 15 -9.46 -45.86 -11.98
N ARG A 16 -8.93 -46.83 -11.25
CA ARG A 16 -8.37 -46.53 -9.89
C ARG A 16 -7.09 -45.71 -9.94
N ARG A 17 -6.24 -45.96 -10.93
CA ARG A 17 -5.00 -45.16 -11.10
C ARG A 17 -5.33 -43.74 -11.50
N GLU A 18 -6.23 -43.54 -12.46
CA GLU A 18 -6.69 -42.21 -12.86
C GLU A 18 -7.36 -41.41 -11.70
N SER A 19 -8.22 -42.07 -10.92
CA SER A 19 -8.85 -41.43 -9.77
C SER A 19 -7.84 -41.03 -8.68
N HIS A 20 -6.84 -41.87 -8.44
CA HIS A 20 -5.74 -41.57 -7.54
C HIS A 20 -4.89 -40.39 -8.03
N GLN A 21 -4.58 -40.34 -9.30
CA GLN A 21 -3.81 -39.27 -9.91
C GLN A 21 -4.57 -37.93 -9.84
N LEU A 22 -5.84 -37.92 -10.21
CA LEU A 22 -6.71 -36.75 -10.12
C LEU A 22 -6.84 -36.24 -8.68
N HIS A 23 -6.85 -37.13 -7.70
CA HIS A 23 -6.87 -36.75 -6.29
C HIS A 23 -5.54 -36.09 -5.86
N GLN A 24 -4.41 -36.69 -6.25
CA GLN A 24 -3.07 -36.13 -5.94
C GLN A 24 -2.86 -34.76 -6.61
N ASP A 25 -3.27 -34.60 -7.86
CA ASP A 25 -3.19 -33.35 -8.59
C ASP A 25 -4.06 -32.26 -7.92
N ALA A 26 -5.27 -32.61 -7.48
CA ALA A 26 -6.14 -31.69 -6.77
C ALA A 26 -5.59 -31.30 -5.40
N LEU A 27 -4.97 -32.24 -4.67
CA LEU A 27 -4.32 -31.97 -3.39
C LEU A 27 -3.11 -31.05 -3.58
N THR A 28 -2.29 -31.26 -4.57
CA THR A 28 -1.15 -30.41 -4.92
C THR A 28 -1.63 -29.01 -5.26
N ALA A 29 -2.60 -28.88 -6.16
CA ALA A 29 -3.16 -27.57 -6.54
C ALA A 29 -3.77 -26.82 -5.34
N CYS A 30 -4.46 -27.53 -4.46
CA CYS A 30 -5.00 -26.96 -3.24
C CYS A 30 -3.87 -26.43 -2.33
N THR A 31 -2.86 -27.25 -2.09
CA THR A 31 -1.73 -26.88 -1.22
C THR A 31 -0.96 -25.68 -1.76
N GLU A 32 -0.72 -25.63 -3.06
CA GLU A 32 -0.10 -24.48 -3.72
C GLU A 32 -0.95 -23.22 -3.58
N ALA A 33 -2.26 -23.31 -3.82
CA ALA A 33 -3.17 -22.18 -3.69
C ALA A 33 -3.21 -21.65 -2.24
N VAL A 34 -3.22 -22.52 -1.25
CA VAL A 34 -3.17 -22.16 0.18
C VAL A 34 -1.83 -21.51 0.54
N GLY A 35 -0.72 -22.02 0.01
CA GLY A 35 0.60 -21.41 0.18
C GLY A 35 0.68 -19.99 -0.39
N GLN A 36 0.13 -19.78 -1.59
CA GLN A 36 0.03 -18.46 -2.20
C GLN A 36 -0.88 -17.52 -1.40
N ASN A 37 -2.00 -18.04 -0.87
CA ASN A 37 -2.91 -17.27 -0.01
C ASN A 37 -2.20 -16.82 1.28
N SER A 38 -1.49 -17.72 1.95
CA SER A 38 -0.70 -17.40 3.15
C SER A 38 0.30 -16.27 2.88
N THR A 39 1.01 -16.33 1.76
CA THR A 39 1.95 -15.27 1.34
C THR A 39 1.23 -13.95 1.10
N ALA A 40 0.08 -13.96 0.43
CA ALA A 40 -0.71 -12.76 0.16
C ALA A 40 -1.30 -12.14 1.45
N GLN A 41 -1.74 -12.97 2.40
CA GLN A 41 -2.22 -12.51 3.71
C GLN A 41 -1.09 -11.87 4.54
N LYS A 42 0.11 -12.43 4.51
CA LYS A 42 1.29 -11.80 5.14
C LYS A 42 1.62 -10.45 4.52
N ALA A 43 1.55 -10.34 3.20
CA ALA A 43 1.75 -9.06 2.50
C ALA A 43 0.67 -8.03 2.87
N LEU A 44 -0.59 -8.45 2.99
CA LEU A 44 -1.69 -7.60 3.46
C LEU A 44 -1.46 -7.13 4.90
N ALA A 45 -1.08 -8.03 5.79
CA ALA A 45 -0.77 -7.70 7.18
C ALA A 45 0.39 -6.69 7.28
N LYS A 46 1.43 -6.87 6.44
CA LYS A 46 2.53 -5.89 6.34
C LYS A 46 2.03 -4.53 5.85
N ALA A 47 1.22 -4.48 4.78
CA ALA A 47 0.67 -3.22 4.27
C ALA A 47 -0.17 -2.48 5.33
N LEU A 48 -0.96 -3.20 6.13
CA LEU A 48 -1.71 -2.64 7.26
C LEU A 48 -0.79 -2.09 8.36
N ALA A 49 0.30 -2.80 8.66
CA ALA A 49 1.28 -2.35 9.64
C ALA A 49 2.04 -1.11 9.16
N ASP A 50 2.49 -1.11 7.91
CA ASP A 50 3.20 0.02 7.30
C ASP A 50 2.30 1.28 7.19
N ALA A 51 1.00 1.09 7.02
CA ALA A 51 0.03 2.19 6.94
C ALA A 51 -0.30 2.86 8.28
N LYS A 52 0.14 2.31 9.43
CA LYS A 52 -0.23 2.83 10.76
C LYS A 52 0.16 4.29 10.97
N SER A 53 1.32 4.71 10.51
CA SER A 53 1.76 6.12 10.61
C SER A 53 0.86 7.05 9.79
N ALA A 54 0.46 6.63 8.58
CA ALA A 54 -0.46 7.41 7.75
C ALA A 54 -1.88 7.46 8.33
N GLN A 55 -2.32 6.43 9.07
CA GLN A 55 -3.64 6.42 9.75
C GLN A 55 -3.75 7.45 10.88
N SER A 56 -2.64 7.86 11.49
CA SER A 56 -2.63 8.87 12.53
C SER A 56 -2.72 10.31 11.98
N ILE A 57 -2.55 10.48 10.66
CA ILE A 57 -2.63 11.78 10.01
C ILE A 57 -4.10 12.16 9.82
N THR A 58 -4.46 13.36 10.26
CA THR A 58 -5.83 13.90 10.17
C THR A 58 -6.03 14.74 8.91
N ALA A 59 -7.29 14.99 8.53
CA ALA A 59 -7.62 15.73 7.31
C ALA A 59 -7.10 17.17 7.31
N ASP A 60 -6.96 17.79 8.47
CA ASP A 60 -6.40 19.13 8.65
C ASP A 60 -4.87 19.18 8.51
N GLN A 61 -4.19 18.04 8.56
CA GLN A 61 -2.74 17.92 8.42
C GLN A 61 -2.28 17.65 6.97
N VAL A 62 -3.19 17.49 6.05
CA VAL A 62 -2.90 17.18 4.63
C VAL A 62 -3.38 18.29 3.71
N ALA A 63 -2.82 18.38 2.50
CA ALA A 63 -3.29 19.31 1.47
C ALA A 63 -4.64 18.86 0.88
N ASP A 64 -4.87 17.54 0.77
CA ASP A 64 -6.11 16.95 0.28
C ASP A 64 -6.65 15.94 1.31
N GLY A 65 -7.70 16.32 2.03
CA GLY A 65 -8.38 15.48 3.03
C GLY A 65 -9.00 14.21 2.47
N ALA A 66 -9.33 14.16 1.16
CA ALA A 66 -9.88 12.97 0.52
C ALA A 66 -8.90 11.79 0.54
N THR A 67 -7.59 12.05 0.64
CA THR A 67 -6.56 11.00 0.78
C THR A 67 -6.70 10.22 2.08
N VAL A 68 -7.03 10.90 3.18
CA VAL A 68 -7.28 10.28 4.49
C VAL A 68 -8.52 9.39 4.44
N ASP A 69 -9.59 9.85 3.79
CA ASP A 69 -10.82 9.06 3.64
C ASP A 69 -10.62 7.85 2.72
N ALA A 70 -9.80 8.00 1.67
CA ALA A 70 -9.43 6.89 0.81
C ALA A 70 -8.68 5.80 1.58
N LEU A 71 -7.74 6.17 2.46
CA LEU A 71 -7.03 5.22 3.31
C LEU A 71 -7.98 4.51 4.28
N LYS A 72 -8.88 5.25 4.94
CA LYS A 72 -9.90 4.65 5.82
C LYS A 72 -10.76 3.63 5.07
N LYS A 73 -11.23 3.97 3.86
CA LYS A 73 -12.02 3.07 3.01
C LYS A 73 -11.24 1.84 2.59
N ALA A 74 -9.96 1.99 2.21
CA ALA A 74 -9.13 0.87 1.82
C ALA A 74 -8.91 -0.13 2.98
N ILE A 75 -8.73 0.37 4.20
CA ILE A 75 -8.59 -0.45 5.41
C ILE A 75 -9.91 -1.12 5.77
N ALA A 76 -11.03 -0.40 5.73
CA ALA A 76 -12.36 -0.94 6.02
C ALA A 76 -12.82 -2.01 5.02
N ALA A 77 -12.27 -2.03 3.81
CA ALA A 77 -12.52 -3.06 2.81
C ALA A 77 -11.88 -4.41 3.14
N VAL A 78 -10.94 -4.46 4.09
CA VAL A 78 -10.31 -5.70 4.53
C VAL A 78 -11.28 -6.49 5.39
N LYS A 79 -11.63 -7.69 4.92
CA LYS A 79 -12.49 -8.62 5.66
C LYS A 79 -11.64 -9.76 6.21
N ASN A 80 -12.00 -10.25 7.36
CA ASN A 80 -11.46 -11.50 7.85
C ASN A 80 -11.92 -12.63 6.91
N VAL A 81 -10.98 -13.51 6.57
CA VAL A 81 -11.24 -14.68 5.75
C VAL A 81 -10.95 -15.93 6.58
N GLU A 82 -11.79 -16.95 6.41
CA GLU A 82 -11.55 -18.25 7.03
C GLU A 82 -10.35 -18.93 6.39
N ALA A 83 -9.55 -19.61 7.20
CA ALA A 83 -8.43 -20.40 6.70
C ALA A 83 -8.94 -21.59 5.90
N VAL A 84 -8.35 -21.80 4.74
CA VAL A 84 -8.62 -22.97 3.90
C VAL A 84 -7.57 -24.04 4.21
N GLU A 85 -8.02 -25.26 4.49
CA GLU A 85 -7.14 -26.41 4.78
C GLU A 85 -7.34 -27.51 3.72
N CYS A 86 -6.25 -27.98 3.15
CA CYS A 86 -6.22 -29.07 2.18
C CYS A 86 -5.98 -30.40 2.89
N LYS A 87 -7.05 -31.04 3.35
CA LYS A 87 -6.94 -32.34 4.03
C LYS A 87 -6.80 -33.48 3.01
N THR A 88 -5.88 -34.41 3.24
CA THR A 88 -5.67 -35.58 2.38
C THR A 88 -6.90 -36.50 2.30
N SER A 89 -7.79 -36.44 3.31
CA SER A 89 -9.05 -37.19 3.35
C SER A 89 -10.21 -36.49 2.63
N ALA A 90 -10.03 -35.24 2.17
CA ALA A 90 -11.06 -34.51 1.46
C ALA A 90 -11.28 -35.11 0.04
N SER A 91 -12.50 -34.99 -0.49
CA SER A 91 -12.74 -35.47 -1.86
C SER A 91 -11.99 -34.61 -2.89
N THR A 92 -11.77 -35.15 -4.08
CA THR A 92 -11.19 -34.41 -5.21
C THR A 92 -11.99 -33.15 -5.55
N SER A 93 -13.32 -33.19 -5.41
CA SER A 93 -14.22 -32.06 -5.62
C SER A 93 -13.98 -30.97 -4.57
N ASP A 94 -13.90 -31.35 -3.30
CA ASP A 94 -13.67 -30.41 -2.19
C ASP A 94 -12.30 -29.74 -2.30
N LEU A 95 -11.26 -30.53 -2.64
CA LEU A 95 -9.91 -29.99 -2.86
C LEU A 95 -9.87 -28.95 -3.98
N LYS A 96 -10.60 -29.17 -5.08
CA LYS A 96 -10.72 -28.18 -6.16
C LYS A 96 -11.46 -26.93 -5.71
N GLU A 97 -12.51 -27.04 -4.89
CA GLU A 97 -13.25 -25.89 -4.36
C GLU A 97 -12.40 -25.11 -3.33
N TYR A 98 -11.65 -25.82 -2.50
CA TYR A 98 -10.68 -25.20 -1.58
C TYR A 98 -9.58 -24.43 -2.33
N ALA A 99 -9.02 -25.02 -3.40
CA ALA A 99 -8.04 -24.32 -4.24
C ALA A 99 -8.62 -23.04 -4.87
N LYS A 100 -9.85 -23.10 -5.36
CA LYS A 100 -10.56 -21.96 -5.94
C LYS A 100 -10.82 -20.86 -4.90
N THR A 101 -11.25 -21.24 -3.70
CA THR A 101 -11.46 -20.33 -2.57
C THR A 101 -10.15 -19.65 -2.17
N ALA A 102 -9.07 -20.41 -1.97
CA ALA A 102 -7.76 -19.87 -1.63
C ALA A 102 -7.22 -18.92 -2.72
N THR A 103 -7.44 -19.27 -3.99
CA THR A 103 -7.08 -18.39 -5.12
C THR A 103 -7.85 -17.07 -5.11
N SER A 104 -9.15 -17.12 -4.82
CA SER A 104 -9.99 -15.91 -4.70
C SER A 104 -9.55 -15.04 -3.53
N GLN A 105 -9.27 -15.64 -2.37
CA GLN A 105 -8.74 -14.94 -1.21
C GLN A 105 -7.37 -14.30 -1.51
N THR A 106 -6.50 -14.99 -2.23
CA THR A 106 -5.20 -14.48 -2.70
C THR A 106 -5.35 -13.20 -3.53
N LYS A 107 -6.27 -13.21 -4.50
CA LYS A 107 -6.54 -12.03 -5.35
C LYS A 107 -7.05 -10.86 -4.52
N THR A 108 -7.96 -11.11 -3.60
CA THR A 108 -8.53 -10.09 -2.71
C THR A 108 -7.46 -9.50 -1.78
N ALA A 109 -6.64 -10.34 -1.15
CA ALA A 109 -5.57 -9.91 -0.27
C ALA A 109 -4.53 -9.05 -1.01
N LYS A 110 -4.10 -9.47 -2.20
CA LYS A 110 -3.17 -8.68 -3.04
C LYS A 110 -3.77 -7.33 -3.43
N LYS A 111 -5.04 -7.31 -3.88
CA LYS A 111 -5.75 -6.07 -4.22
C LYS A 111 -5.82 -5.11 -3.02
N ASN A 112 -6.19 -5.61 -1.86
CA ASN A 112 -6.29 -4.80 -0.64
C ASN A 112 -4.92 -4.29 -0.20
N ALA A 113 -3.87 -5.12 -0.22
CA ALA A 113 -2.51 -4.71 0.11
C ALA A 113 -2.04 -3.56 -0.79
N THR A 114 -2.23 -3.69 -2.10
CA THR A 114 -1.88 -2.63 -3.08
C THR A 114 -2.67 -1.35 -2.82
N ALA A 115 -3.98 -1.45 -2.58
CA ALA A 115 -4.84 -0.29 -2.33
C ALA A 115 -4.43 0.45 -1.04
N ILE A 116 -4.14 -0.29 0.04
CA ILE A 116 -3.70 0.28 1.33
C ILE A 116 -2.35 0.98 1.17
N THR A 117 -1.39 0.33 0.52
CA THR A 117 -0.06 0.91 0.29
C THR A 117 -0.14 2.20 -0.53
N ALA A 118 -0.93 2.19 -1.61
CA ALA A 118 -1.13 3.37 -2.45
C ALA A 118 -1.82 4.51 -1.68
N ALA A 119 -2.88 4.20 -0.92
CA ALA A 119 -3.59 5.19 -0.13
C ALA A 119 -2.73 5.77 1.01
N ALA A 120 -1.94 4.95 1.70
CA ALA A 120 -1.02 5.40 2.74
C ALA A 120 0.06 6.35 2.17
N LYS A 121 0.59 6.01 1.00
CA LYS A 121 1.53 6.89 0.28
C LYS A 121 0.86 8.22 -0.08
N ALA A 122 -0.36 8.21 -0.60
CA ALA A 122 -1.08 9.43 -0.97
C ALA A 122 -1.31 10.36 0.24
N VAL A 123 -1.61 9.81 1.43
CA VAL A 123 -1.73 10.59 2.66
C VAL A 123 -0.40 11.24 3.02
N THR A 124 0.70 10.48 2.97
CA THR A 124 2.04 11.00 3.29
C THR A 124 2.48 12.07 2.28
N ASP A 125 2.27 11.85 0.99
CA ASP A 125 2.59 12.82 -0.05
C ASP A 125 1.77 14.12 0.15
N SER A 126 0.48 13.98 0.46
CA SER A 126 -0.42 15.11 0.70
C SER A 126 -0.04 15.88 1.98
N LYS A 127 0.44 15.20 3.02
CA LYS A 127 1.00 15.84 4.22
C LYS A 127 2.25 16.63 3.87
N ASN A 128 3.18 16.03 3.16
CA ASN A 128 4.43 16.69 2.75
C ASN A 128 4.14 17.94 1.91
N ALA A 129 3.18 17.87 1.00
CA ALA A 129 2.75 19.02 0.19
C ALA A 129 2.20 20.17 1.07
N LYS A 130 1.41 19.84 2.09
CA LYS A 130 0.91 20.83 3.04
C LYS A 130 2.03 21.46 3.87
N ASP A 131 2.93 20.64 4.40
CA ASP A 131 4.06 21.09 5.20
C ASP A 131 4.96 22.03 4.38
N GLN A 132 5.20 21.67 3.11
CA GLN A 132 5.95 22.51 2.17
C GLN A 132 5.25 23.84 1.92
N ALA A 133 3.93 23.85 1.66
CA ALA A 133 3.16 25.07 1.46
C ALA A 133 3.19 25.97 2.69
N ASN A 134 3.06 25.40 3.89
CA ASN A 134 3.13 26.14 5.15
C ASN A 134 4.54 26.75 5.37
N ALA A 135 5.60 25.98 5.06
CA ALA A 135 6.97 26.48 5.17
C ALA A 135 7.25 27.63 4.18
N GLN A 136 6.73 27.51 2.94
CA GLN A 136 6.84 28.58 1.94
C GLN A 136 6.11 29.84 2.39
N GLN A 137 4.90 29.71 2.92
CA GLN A 137 4.12 30.84 3.45
C GLN A 137 4.83 31.51 4.64
N ALA A 138 5.39 30.72 5.56
CA ALA A 138 6.15 31.24 6.69
C ALA A 138 7.41 31.99 6.22
N LEU A 139 8.14 31.44 5.22
CA LEU A 139 9.32 32.09 4.65
C LEU A 139 8.93 33.40 3.94
N GLN A 140 7.84 33.42 3.17
CA GLN A 140 7.31 34.65 2.54
C GLN A 140 7.00 35.72 3.58
N GLY A 141 6.36 35.33 4.70
CA GLY A 141 6.11 36.25 5.82
C GLY A 141 7.40 36.83 6.41
N LYS A 142 8.41 35.99 6.60
CA LYS A 142 9.71 36.46 7.12
C LYS A 142 10.47 37.37 6.15
N ILE A 143 10.39 37.12 4.88
CA ILE A 143 10.94 38.01 3.85
C ILE A 143 10.24 39.38 3.88
N ALA A 144 8.92 39.41 3.99
CA ALA A 144 8.17 40.67 4.08
C ALA A 144 8.52 41.48 5.36
N GLU A 145 8.65 40.80 6.51
CA GLU A 145 9.12 41.41 7.76
C GLU A 145 10.54 41.97 7.58
N ALA A 146 11.45 41.22 7.00
CA ALA A 146 12.84 41.64 6.76
C ALA A 146 12.93 42.84 5.79
N GLN A 147 12.12 42.81 4.72
CA GLN A 147 12.01 43.92 3.79
C GLN A 147 11.52 45.22 4.47
N THR A 148 10.50 45.08 5.32
CA THR A 148 9.99 46.22 6.10
C THR A 148 11.06 46.78 7.01
N LEU A 149 11.87 45.92 7.66
CA LEU A 149 12.98 46.34 8.52
C LEU A 149 14.07 47.07 7.68
N LEU A 150 14.40 46.53 6.52
CA LEU A 150 15.38 47.12 5.60
C LEU A 150 14.94 48.51 5.18
N ASP A 151 13.68 48.70 4.81
CA ASP A 151 13.11 49.99 4.37
C ASP A 151 13.13 51.01 5.51
N ASN A 152 12.69 50.59 6.71
CA ASN A 152 12.61 51.47 7.89
C ASN A 152 13.98 51.83 8.49
N SER A 153 15.04 51.05 8.19
CA SER A 153 16.39 51.31 8.66
C SER A 153 17.16 52.35 7.79
N LEU A 154 16.57 52.82 6.72
CA LEU A 154 17.17 53.85 5.87
C LEU A 154 17.39 55.14 6.66
N TYR A 155 18.62 55.61 6.75
CA TYR A 155 19.06 56.75 7.56
C TYR A 155 18.96 56.56 9.11
N ALA A 156 18.66 55.35 9.57
CA ALA A 156 18.51 55.08 11.03
C ALA A 156 19.68 54.26 11.60
N VAL A 157 20.67 53.91 10.78
CA VAL A 157 21.85 53.12 11.21
C VAL A 157 23.15 53.86 10.85
N ASP A 158 24.13 53.82 11.75
CA ASP A 158 25.44 54.45 11.56
C ASP A 158 26.32 53.63 10.59
N ASP A 159 26.18 52.30 10.59
CA ASP A 159 26.91 51.39 9.69
C ASP A 159 25.95 50.73 8.69
N ASN A 160 26.16 50.99 7.40
CA ASN A 160 25.34 50.46 6.33
C ASN A 160 25.68 49.00 5.96
N SER A 161 26.73 48.40 6.51
CA SER A 161 27.16 47.00 6.20
C SER A 161 26.09 46.00 6.63
N THR A 162 25.41 46.20 7.75
CA THR A 162 24.31 45.35 8.22
C THR A 162 23.11 45.37 7.27
N ARG A 163 22.81 46.52 6.65
CA ARG A 163 21.75 46.64 5.64
C ARG A 163 22.08 45.90 4.38
N VAL A 164 23.31 45.97 3.88
CA VAL A 164 23.79 45.24 2.70
C VAL A 164 23.72 43.73 2.94
N THR A 165 24.06 43.28 4.14
CA THR A 165 23.92 41.85 4.53
C THR A 165 22.46 41.43 4.51
N LEU A 166 21.55 42.20 5.13
CA LEU A 166 20.11 41.91 5.16
C LEU A 166 19.50 41.86 3.75
N GLU A 167 19.90 42.78 2.87
CA GLU A 167 19.48 42.78 1.45
C GLU A 167 19.91 41.52 0.72
N SER A 168 21.17 41.07 0.94
CA SER A 168 21.69 39.82 0.40
C SER A 168 20.93 38.60 0.93
N ASP A 169 20.62 38.54 2.22
CA ASP A 169 19.86 37.46 2.84
C ASP A 169 18.42 37.39 2.30
N ILE A 170 17.76 38.53 2.10
CA ILE A 170 16.43 38.61 1.46
C ILE A 170 16.50 38.07 0.03
N ALA A 171 17.52 38.44 -0.76
CA ALA A 171 17.70 37.93 -2.12
C ALA A 171 17.91 36.41 -2.14
N ASN A 172 18.73 35.88 -1.23
CA ASN A 172 18.96 34.45 -1.07
C ASN A 172 17.66 33.71 -0.70
N ALA A 173 16.88 34.23 0.24
CA ALA A 173 15.61 33.66 0.65
C ALA A 173 14.58 33.63 -0.51
N ASN A 174 14.50 34.69 -1.31
CA ASN A 174 13.68 34.72 -2.53
C ASN A 174 14.11 33.66 -3.56
N THR A 175 15.42 33.44 -3.70
CA THR A 175 15.95 32.39 -4.57
C THR A 175 15.51 31.01 -4.13
N VAL A 176 15.53 30.71 -2.81
CA VAL A 176 15.04 29.46 -2.25
C VAL A 176 13.55 29.27 -2.55
N LEU A 177 12.72 30.32 -2.39
CA LEU A 177 11.30 30.26 -2.73
C LEU A 177 11.05 29.93 -4.20
N SER A 178 11.81 30.54 -5.11
CA SER A 178 11.66 30.31 -6.56
C SER A 178 12.03 28.90 -6.97
N GLN A 179 13.01 28.27 -6.32
CA GLN A 179 13.47 26.90 -6.60
C GLN A 179 12.49 25.82 -6.10
N GLN A 180 11.66 26.14 -5.13
CA GLN A 180 10.68 25.19 -4.56
C GLN A 180 9.34 25.21 -5.31
N GLY A 181 9.13 26.13 -6.24
CA GLY A 181 7.92 26.29 -7.05
C GLY A 181 7.95 25.60 -8.41
N THR A 182 9.05 24.89 -8.74
CA THR A 182 9.23 24.06 -9.95
C THR A 182 9.21 22.59 -9.61
#